data_5d453c41fe7dfba945475c64a68c52a0
#
_entry.id   5d453c41fe7dfba945475c64a68c52a0
#
_cell.length_a   1.000
_cell.length_b   1.000
_cell.length_c   1.000
_cell.angle_alpha   90.00
_cell.angle_beta   90.00
_cell.angle_gamma   90.00
#
_symmetry.space_group_name_H-M   'P 1'
#
loop_
_entity.id
_entity.type
_entity.pdbx_description
1 polymer ?
#
loop_
_entity_poly.entity_id
_entity_poly.type
_entity_poly.pdbx_seq_one_letter_code
_entity_poly.pdbx_strand_id
1 'polypeptide(L)'
;MDKVILVDGNNLLFRSYYATAYTGNIMRNSKGFPTNGLYGFVNMINKIINEENPKYMLVAFDIGKTFRHEKYDSYKGGRIETPDELKMQFPVAKEILNAMGINYLEIPGYEADDIIGTFANMIDNDDKYNGLIVSSDKDLLQLISDNVSVKLLKSKDYIMMDHDTFVNTYGIEPIRMIDLKGLMGDPSDNIPGVKGIGEKTALKLLQEYDSVENFKEFAHTPGPGFSGINALCHLIFLTRHSLSISLVRKLRLREIK
;
A
#
# COMPACT_ATOMS: atom_id res chain seq x y z
N MET A 1 9.71 22.97 2.39
CA MET A 1 9.33 21.80 3.17
C MET A 1 10.42 20.74 3.09
N ASP A 2 10.67 20.03 4.18
CA ASP A 2 11.62 18.93 4.22
C ASP A 2 11.00 17.68 3.58
N LYS A 3 11.68 17.08 2.60
CA LYS A 3 11.17 15.89 1.92
C LYS A 3 11.36 14.65 2.78
N VAL A 4 10.28 13.92 2.99
CA VAL A 4 10.22 12.63 3.70
C VAL A 4 9.84 11.53 2.70
N ILE A 5 10.63 10.46 2.63
CA ILE A 5 10.31 9.29 1.82
C ILE A 5 9.87 8.13 2.69
N LEU A 6 8.71 7.57 2.35
CA LEU A 6 8.13 6.39 2.99
C LEU A 6 8.15 5.25 1.97
N VAL A 7 8.90 4.19 2.26
CA VAL A 7 9.07 3.06 1.36
C VAL A 7 8.38 1.83 1.91
N ASP A 8 7.59 1.18 1.09
CA ASP A 8 7.08 -0.16 1.35
C ASP A 8 8.21 -1.18 1.10
N GLY A 9 8.84 -1.62 2.18
CA GLY A 9 10.01 -2.49 2.14
C GLY A 9 9.69 -3.89 1.65
N ASN A 10 8.53 -4.43 2.02
CA ASN A 10 8.08 -5.73 1.54
C ASN A 10 7.87 -5.70 0.03
N ASN A 11 7.07 -4.77 -0.45
CA ASN A 11 6.79 -4.60 -1.88
C ASN A 11 8.08 -4.43 -2.69
N LEU A 12 9.00 -3.58 -2.21
CA LEU A 12 10.25 -3.31 -2.90
C LEU A 12 11.16 -4.55 -2.97
N LEU A 13 11.26 -5.31 -1.87
CA LEU A 13 12.11 -6.52 -1.82
C LEU A 13 11.49 -7.66 -2.66
N PHE A 14 10.17 -7.89 -2.55
CA PHE A 14 9.45 -8.84 -3.41
C PHE A 14 9.66 -8.53 -4.88
N ARG A 15 9.42 -7.29 -5.27
CA ARG A 15 9.61 -6.81 -6.63
C ARG A 15 11.04 -7.06 -7.14
N SER A 16 12.02 -6.72 -6.30
CA SER A 16 13.44 -6.90 -6.63
C SER A 16 13.81 -8.36 -6.82
N TYR A 17 13.29 -9.24 -5.97
CA TYR A 17 13.49 -10.68 -6.08
C TYR A 17 12.89 -11.22 -7.36
N TYR A 18 11.62 -10.95 -7.62
CA TYR A 18 10.92 -11.49 -8.80
C TYR A 18 11.40 -10.88 -10.13
N ALA A 19 12.02 -9.71 -10.13
CA ALA A 19 12.61 -9.15 -11.34
C ALA A 19 13.66 -10.07 -12.00
N THR A 20 14.31 -10.94 -11.22
CA THR A 20 15.35 -11.86 -11.69
C THR A 20 14.98 -13.33 -11.52
N ALA A 21 14.11 -13.67 -10.59
CA ALA A 21 13.74 -15.08 -10.30
C ALA A 21 13.09 -15.79 -11.48
N TYR A 22 12.39 -15.08 -12.37
CA TYR A 22 11.77 -15.66 -13.57
C TYR A 22 12.77 -16.23 -14.57
N THR A 23 14.03 -15.78 -14.53
CA THR A 23 15.07 -16.32 -15.44
C THR A 23 15.65 -17.65 -14.98
N GLY A 24 15.25 -18.15 -13.81
CA GLY A 24 15.81 -19.36 -13.19
C GLY A 24 17.21 -19.18 -12.59
N ASN A 25 17.85 -18.03 -12.80
CA ASN A 25 19.18 -17.71 -12.30
C ASN A 25 19.10 -16.78 -11.09
N ILE A 26 18.95 -17.35 -9.89
CA ILE A 26 19.03 -16.60 -8.65
C ILE A 26 20.50 -16.27 -8.36
N MET A 27 20.83 -14.98 -8.32
CA MET A 27 22.18 -14.52 -7.92
C MET A 27 22.47 -14.99 -6.50
N ARG A 28 23.68 -15.53 -6.31
CA ARG A 28 24.16 -16.01 -5.01
C ARG A 28 25.57 -15.47 -4.73
N ASN A 29 25.89 -15.26 -3.46
CA ASN A 29 27.25 -14.97 -3.06
C ASN A 29 28.12 -16.25 -3.09
N SER A 30 29.42 -16.12 -2.81
CA SER A 30 30.39 -17.24 -2.77
C SER A 30 30.05 -18.35 -1.76
N LYS A 31 29.18 -18.07 -0.80
CA LYS A 31 28.68 -19.03 0.21
C LYS A 31 27.34 -19.65 -0.17
N GLY A 32 26.83 -19.40 -1.37
CA GLY A 32 25.54 -19.92 -1.85
C GLY A 32 24.31 -19.15 -1.37
N PHE A 33 24.46 -18.07 -0.60
CA PHE A 33 23.35 -17.27 -0.10
C PHE A 33 22.68 -16.47 -1.25
N PRO A 34 21.33 -16.49 -1.40
CA PRO A 34 20.64 -15.74 -2.44
C PRO A 34 20.75 -14.22 -2.19
N THR A 35 21.10 -13.47 -3.24
CA THR A 35 21.35 -12.02 -3.15
C THR A 35 20.59 -11.20 -4.19
N ASN A 36 19.84 -11.83 -5.07
CA ASN A 36 19.13 -11.17 -6.18
C ASN A 36 18.13 -10.11 -5.70
N GLY A 37 17.32 -10.40 -4.70
CA GLY A 37 16.39 -9.45 -4.11
C GLY A 37 17.12 -8.28 -3.44
N LEU A 38 18.18 -8.58 -2.66
CA LEU A 38 19.00 -7.56 -1.99
C LEU A 38 19.68 -6.61 -2.99
N TYR A 39 20.23 -7.16 -4.07
CA TYR A 39 20.87 -6.35 -5.11
C TYR A 39 19.88 -5.35 -5.73
N GLY A 40 18.69 -5.82 -6.13
CA GLY A 40 17.66 -4.96 -6.68
C GLY A 40 17.12 -3.95 -5.67
N PHE A 41 16.91 -4.39 -4.43
CA PHE A 41 16.45 -3.55 -3.33
C PHE A 41 17.41 -2.38 -3.05
N VAL A 42 18.70 -2.66 -2.86
CA VAL A 42 19.72 -1.64 -2.59
C VAL A 42 19.85 -0.67 -3.77
N ASN A 43 19.85 -1.18 -5.01
CA ASN A 43 19.90 -0.33 -6.19
C ASN A 43 18.68 0.62 -6.26
N MET A 44 17.50 0.12 -5.91
CA MET A 44 16.30 0.96 -5.92
C MET A 44 16.34 2.00 -4.79
N ILE A 45 16.77 1.63 -3.58
CA ILE A 45 16.95 2.58 -2.47
C ILE A 45 17.94 3.69 -2.88
N ASN A 46 19.10 3.33 -3.43
CA ASN A 46 20.08 4.30 -3.90
C ASN A 46 19.52 5.19 -5.02
N LYS A 47 18.77 4.62 -5.96
CA LYS A 47 18.11 5.38 -7.02
C LYS A 47 17.14 6.41 -6.44
N ILE A 48 16.29 6.00 -5.49
CA ILE A 48 15.35 6.89 -4.83
C ILE A 48 16.08 8.03 -4.11
N ILE A 49 17.13 7.73 -3.36
CA ILE A 49 17.93 8.74 -2.65
C ILE A 49 18.52 9.75 -3.65
N ASN A 50 19.11 9.27 -4.74
CA ASN A 50 19.76 10.13 -5.73
C ASN A 50 18.77 10.99 -6.52
N GLU A 51 17.59 10.47 -6.86
CA GLU A 51 16.56 11.19 -7.61
C GLU A 51 15.82 12.20 -6.75
N GLU A 52 15.48 11.81 -5.52
CA GLU A 52 14.58 12.57 -4.67
C GLU A 52 15.28 13.46 -3.64
N ASN A 53 16.57 13.17 -3.34
CA ASN A 53 17.39 13.89 -2.35
C ASN A 53 16.63 14.15 -1.03
N PRO A 54 16.12 13.11 -0.35
CA PRO A 54 15.28 13.27 0.82
C PRO A 54 16.08 13.76 2.03
N LYS A 55 15.43 14.51 2.91
CA LYS A 55 16.00 14.81 4.24
C LYS A 55 15.80 13.64 5.20
N TYR A 56 14.70 12.92 5.07
CA TYR A 56 14.35 11.77 5.89
C TYR A 56 13.84 10.62 5.04
N MET A 57 14.15 9.39 5.42
CA MET A 57 13.67 8.17 4.77
C MET A 57 13.31 7.14 5.83
N LEU A 58 12.16 6.50 5.64
CA LEU A 58 11.69 5.37 6.43
C LEU A 58 11.32 4.22 5.50
N VAL A 59 11.73 3.01 5.86
CA VAL A 59 11.30 1.78 5.18
C VAL A 59 10.41 0.98 6.12
N ALA A 60 9.16 0.75 5.76
CA ALA A 60 8.22 -0.03 6.55
C ALA A 60 8.21 -1.50 6.11
N PHE A 61 8.16 -2.42 7.08
CA PHE A 61 8.04 -3.86 6.82
C PHE A 61 6.85 -4.46 7.57
N ASP A 62 6.28 -5.51 6.97
CA ASP A 62 5.32 -6.37 7.66
C ASP A 62 6.02 -7.32 8.62
N ILE A 63 5.37 -7.61 9.74
CA ILE A 63 5.81 -8.65 10.67
C ILE A 63 4.63 -9.48 11.18
N GLY A 64 4.64 -10.77 10.86
CA GLY A 64 3.69 -11.74 11.39
C GLY A 64 2.23 -11.50 10.96
N LYS A 65 1.30 -11.99 11.78
CA LYS A 65 -0.13 -11.78 11.59
C LYS A 65 -0.55 -10.40 12.09
N THR A 66 -1.55 -9.82 11.43
CA THR A 66 -2.07 -8.49 11.74
C THR A 66 -3.51 -8.58 12.26
N PHE A 67 -4.02 -7.48 12.82
CA PHE A 67 -5.40 -7.40 13.30
C PHE A 67 -6.43 -7.73 12.20
N ARG A 68 -6.05 -7.61 10.91
CA ARG A 68 -6.93 -7.98 9.79
C ARG A 68 -7.17 -9.48 9.72
N HIS A 69 -6.17 -10.30 10.03
CA HIS A 69 -6.31 -11.76 10.13
C HIS A 69 -7.21 -12.19 11.30
N GLU A 70 -7.29 -11.37 12.37
CA GLU A 70 -8.19 -11.63 13.49
C GLU A 70 -9.65 -11.30 13.15
N LYS A 71 -9.85 -10.30 12.28
CA LYS A 71 -11.19 -9.86 11.87
C LYS A 71 -11.75 -10.63 10.68
N TYR A 72 -10.89 -11.18 9.84
CA TYR A 72 -11.27 -11.89 8.63
C TYR A 72 -10.31 -13.07 8.40
N ASP A 73 -10.74 -14.28 8.78
CA ASP A 73 -9.93 -15.50 8.75
C ASP A 73 -9.33 -15.82 7.37
N SER A 74 -10.04 -15.46 6.30
CA SER A 74 -9.61 -15.69 4.92
C SER A 74 -8.72 -14.58 4.36
N TYR A 75 -8.37 -13.55 5.15
CA TYR A 75 -7.53 -12.44 4.70
C TYR A 75 -6.17 -12.94 4.22
N LYS A 76 -5.81 -12.57 2.99
CA LYS A 76 -4.58 -13.03 2.31
C LYS A 76 -4.44 -14.56 2.18
N GLY A 77 -5.52 -15.31 2.44
CA GLY A 77 -5.50 -16.79 2.48
C GLY A 77 -5.21 -17.49 1.14
N GLY A 78 -5.31 -16.76 0.04
CA GLY A 78 -4.96 -17.25 -1.32
C GLY A 78 -3.54 -16.93 -1.77
N ARG A 79 -2.73 -16.23 -0.94
CA ARG A 79 -1.36 -15.86 -1.32
C ARG A 79 -0.44 -17.08 -1.37
N ILE A 80 0.35 -17.18 -2.44
CA ILE A 80 1.41 -18.18 -2.56
C ILE A 80 2.44 -17.94 -1.45
N GLU A 81 2.92 -19.04 -0.86
CA GLU A 81 3.95 -18.93 0.19
C GLU A 81 5.21 -18.26 -0.35
N THR A 82 5.78 -17.37 0.45
CA THR A 82 7.03 -16.67 0.11
C THR A 82 8.16 -17.69 -0.05
N PRO A 83 8.91 -17.69 -1.16
CA PRO A 83 10.06 -18.58 -1.33
C PRO A 83 11.09 -18.43 -0.20
N ASP A 84 11.69 -19.53 0.23
CA ASP A 84 12.66 -19.52 1.32
C ASP A 84 13.89 -18.65 0.98
N GLU A 85 14.32 -18.66 -0.27
CA GLU A 85 15.39 -17.77 -0.73
C GLU A 85 15.05 -16.28 -0.55
N LEU A 86 13.78 -15.91 -0.66
CA LEU A 86 13.35 -14.53 -0.39
C LEU A 86 13.21 -14.28 1.11
N LYS A 87 12.63 -15.23 1.87
CA LYS A 87 12.52 -15.10 3.34
C LYS A 87 13.86 -14.82 4.00
N MET A 88 14.93 -15.51 3.55
CA MET A 88 16.28 -15.32 4.05
C MET A 88 16.84 -13.91 3.81
N GLN A 89 16.38 -13.20 2.80
CA GLN A 89 16.90 -11.89 2.42
C GLN A 89 16.32 -10.74 3.25
N PHE A 90 15.15 -10.89 3.90
CA PHE A 90 14.53 -9.85 4.72
C PHE A 90 15.41 -9.39 5.90
N PRO A 91 15.97 -10.29 6.75
CA PRO A 91 16.87 -9.85 7.82
C PRO A 91 18.08 -9.09 7.30
N VAL A 92 18.68 -9.57 6.21
CA VAL A 92 19.86 -8.94 5.61
C VAL A 92 19.52 -7.57 5.00
N ALA A 93 18.34 -7.41 4.40
CA ALA A 93 17.88 -6.11 3.90
C ALA A 93 17.80 -5.07 5.02
N LYS A 94 17.30 -5.46 6.20
CA LYS A 94 17.23 -4.61 7.41
C LYS A 94 18.62 -4.26 7.94
N GLU A 95 19.56 -5.22 7.96
CA GLU A 95 20.96 -4.97 8.33
C GLU A 95 21.61 -3.97 7.37
N ILE A 96 21.36 -4.09 6.07
CA ILE A 96 21.87 -3.17 5.06
C ILE A 96 21.30 -1.75 5.28
N LEU A 97 20.00 -1.61 5.52
CA LEU A 97 19.39 -0.32 5.84
C LEU A 97 20.05 0.33 7.06
N ASN A 98 20.25 -0.43 8.14
CA ASN A 98 20.98 0.05 9.31
C ASN A 98 22.40 0.52 8.97
N ALA A 99 23.12 -0.25 8.15
CA ALA A 99 24.48 0.10 7.71
C ALA A 99 24.50 1.37 6.81
N MET A 100 23.40 1.64 6.09
CA MET A 100 23.22 2.84 5.29
C MET A 100 22.71 4.05 6.12
N GLY A 101 22.42 3.87 7.41
CA GLY A 101 21.84 4.90 8.27
C GLY A 101 20.37 5.21 7.94
N ILE A 102 19.66 4.26 7.34
CA ILE A 102 18.25 4.41 6.98
C ILE A 102 17.38 3.70 8.03
N ASN A 103 16.44 4.42 8.61
CA ASN A 103 15.53 3.86 9.58
C ASN A 103 14.54 2.89 8.90
N TYR A 104 14.29 1.77 9.55
CA TYR A 104 13.17 0.91 9.19
C TYR A 104 12.27 0.64 10.41
N LEU A 105 11.01 0.35 10.15
CA LEU A 105 10.04 -0.03 11.16
C LEU A 105 9.26 -1.28 10.74
N GLU A 106 8.99 -2.11 11.73
CA GLU A 106 8.02 -3.20 11.68
C GLU A 106 7.31 -3.26 13.04
N ILE A 107 5.99 -3.38 13.03
CA ILE A 107 5.20 -3.31 14.26
C ILE A 107 4.26 -4.51 14.32
N PRO A 108 4.39 -5.38 15.32
CA PRO A 108 3.51 -6.53 15.48
C PRO A 108 2.02 -6.11 15.50
N GLY A 109 1.21 -6.84 14.75
CA GLY A 109 -0.23 -6.58 14.64
C GLY A 109 -0.62 -5.56 13.57
N TYR A 110 0.33 -4.88 12.94
CA TYR A 110 0.11 -3.89 11.87
C TYR A 110 0.87 -4.27 10.59
N GLU A 111 0.39 -3.79 9.46
CA GLU A 111 1.06 -3.92 8.17
C GLU A 111 1.96 -2.72 7.88
N ALA A 112 2.88 -2.86 6.93
CA ALA A 112 3.72 -1.77 6.44
C ALA A 112 2.86 -0.56 6.00
N ASP A 113 1.72 -0.81 5.40
CA ASP A 113 0.77 0.21 4.96
C ASP A 113 0.22 1.05 6.12
N ASP A 114 -0.03 0.42 7.29
CA ASP A 114 -0.49 1.13 8.49
C ASP A 114 0.60 2.06 9.05
N ILE A 115 1.86 1.61 8.98
CA ILE A 115 3.01 2.42 9.37
C ILE A 115 3.14 3.61 8.40
N ILE A 116 3.14 3.34 7.10
CA ILE A 116 3.23 4.36 6.04
C ILE A 116 2.08 5.37 6.18
N GLY A 117 0.85 4.90 6.33
CA GLY A 117 -0.32 5.76 6.49
C GLY A 117 -0.27 6.63 7.74
N THR A 118 0.31 6.08 8.83
CA THR A 118 0.50 6.85 10.06
C THR A 118 1.45 8.03 9.84
N PHE A 119 2.60 7.80 9.18
CA PHE A 119 3.54 8.86 8.88
C PHE A 119 3.01 9.82 7.79
N ALA A 120 2.31 9.31 6.78
CA ALA A 120 1.65 10.15 5.78
C ALA A 120 0.67 11.13 6.44
N ASN A 121 -0.16 10.66 7.36
CA ASN A 121 -1.08 11.51 8.12
C ASN A 121 -0.35 12.53 9.01
N MET A 122 0.77 12.15 9.63
CA MET A 122 1.57 13.10 10.41
C MET A 122 2.21 14.17 9.53
N ILE A 123 2.67 13.81 8.34
CA ILE A 123 3.27 14.72 7.35
C ILE A 123 2.21 15.70 6.85
N ASP A 124 1.03 15.21 6.52
CA ASP A 124 -0.08 16.02 6.02
C ASP A 124 -0.56 17.07 7.04
N ASN A 125 -0.38 16.80 8.34
CA ASN A 125 -0.73 17.70 9.43
C ASN A 125 0.44 18.57 9.92
N ASP A 126 1.59 18.64 9.23
CA ASP A 126 2.74 19.48 9.59
C ASP A 126 3.36 20.14 8.34
N ASP A 127 3.06 21.41 8.13
CA ASP A 127 3.51 22.23 6.98
C ASP A 127 5.03 22.28 6.76
N LYS A 128 5.82 21.70 7.67
CA LYS A 128 7.28 21.61 7.51
C LYS A 128 7.71 20.51 6.56
N TYR A 129 6.85 19.54 6.30
CA TYR A 129 7.18 18.32 5.57
C TYR A 129 6.34 18.18 4.31
N ASN A 130 6.91 17.48 3.32
CA ASN A 130 6.20 16.88 2.22
C ASN A 130 6.58 15.41 2.11
N GLY A 131 5.60 14.54 1.83
CA GLY A 131 5.74 13.10 1.78
C GLY A 131 5.78 12.55 0.36
N LEU A 132 6.66 11.58 0.13
CA LEU A 132 6.64 10.77 -1.06
C LEU A 132 6.62 9.29 -0.67
N ILE A 133 5.50 8.61 -0.93
CA ILE A 133 5.37 7.17 -0.73
C ILE A 133 5.90 6.45 -1.96
N VAL A 134 6.69 5.40 -1.78
CA VAL A 134 7.24 4.58 -2.87
C VAL A 134 6.78 3.14 -2.71
N SER A 135 5.88 2.70 -3.58
CA SER A 135 5.37 1.34 -3.64
C SER A 135 4.80 1.03 -5.03
N SER A 136 4.55 -0.23 -5.36
CA SER A 136 3.71 -0.63 -6.50
C SER A 136 2.26 -0.92 -6.10
N ASP A 137 1.95 -0.83 -4.82
CA ASP A 137 0.61 -1.07 -4.30
C ASP A 137 -0.30 0.14 -4.53
N LYS A 138 -1.43 -0.10 -5.18
CA LYS A 138 -2.43 0.94 -5.44
C LYS A 138 -3.24 1.31 -4.20
N ASP A 139 -3.21 0.49 -3.16
CA ASP A 139 -3.97 0.75 -1.95
C ASP A 139 -3.41 1.97 -1.20
N LEU A 140 -2.11 2.22 -1.34
CA LEU A 140 -1.46 3.42 -0.81
C LEU A 140 -1.88 4.73 -1.50
N LEU A 141 -2.56 4.66 -2.66
CA LEU A 141 -3.12 5.85 -3.32
C LEU A 141 -4.19 6.55 -2.48
N GLN A 142 -4.83 5.84 -1.53
CA GLN A 142 -5.77 6.43 -0.57
C GLN A 142 -5.13 7.48 0.35
N LEU A 143 -3.80 7.50 0.44
CA LEU A 143 -3.01 8.40 1.30
C LEU A 143 -2.58 9.68 0.61
N ILE A 144 -2.87 9.84 -0.67
CA ILE A 144 -2.55 11.06 -1.42
C ILE A 144 -3.32 12.23 -0.83
N SER A 145 -2.63 13.35 -0.63
CA SER A 145 -3.17 14.61 -0.12
C SER A 145 -2.41 15.78 -0.76
N ASP A 146 -2.64 17.00 -0.28
CA ASP A 146 -1.90 18.19 -0.74
C ASP A 146 -0.39 18.09 -0.44
N ASN A 147 -0.01 17.41 0.65
CA ASN A 147 1.38 17.30 1.09
C ASN A 147 1.99 15.90 0.88
N VAL A 148 1.20 14.92 0.41
CA VAL A 148 1.64 13.53 0.22
C VAL A 148 1.34 13.04 -1.19
N SER A 149 2.37 12.59 -1.88
CA SER A 149 2.27 11.99 -3.21
C SER A 149 2.75 10.53 -3.20
N VAL A 150 2.40 9.77 -4.23
CA VAL A 150 2.82 8.37 -4.40
C VAL A 150 3.63 8.21 -5.68
N LYS A 151 4.85 7.69 -5.57
CA LYS A 151 5.66 7.19 -6.68
C LYS A 151 5.27 5.74 -6.92
N LEU A 152 4.27 5.53 -7.78
CA LEU A 152 3.71 4.22 -8.08
C LEU A 152 4.63 3.46 -9.04
N LEU A 153 5.34 2.46 -8.54
CA LEU A 153 6.31 1.69 -9.30
C LEU A 153 5.62 0.79 -10.34
N LYS A 154 6.10 0.83 -11.59
CA LYS A 154 5.72 -0.04 -12.71
C LYS A 154 6.88 -0.96 -13.10
N SER A 155 6.67 -1.88 -14.04
CA SER A 155 7.69 -2.88 -14.42
C SER A 155 9.04 -2.27 -14.82
N LYS A 156 9.06 -1.16 -15.55
CA LYS A 156 10.27 -0.51 -16.04
C LYS A 156 10.39 0.96 -15.65
N ASP A 157 9.32 1.54 -15.10
CA ASP A 157 9.19 2.96 -14.84
C ASP A 157 8.34 3.20 -13.58
N TYR A 158 7.93 4.43 -13.33
CA TYR A 158 6.99 4.79 -12.28
C TYR A 158 6.01 5.86 -12.78
N ILE A 159 4.92 6.01 -12.07
CA ILE A 159 3.98 7.11 -12.26
C ILE A 159 3.97 7.93 -10.98
N MET A 160 4.22 9.24 -11.11
CA MET A 160 3.98 10.17 -10.00
C MET A 160 2.49 10.45 -9.90
N MET A 161 1.94 10.14 -8.75
CA MET A 161 0.53 10.32 -8.42
C MET A 161 0.44 11.34 -7.28
N ASP A 162 0.27 12.60 -7.64
CA ASP A 162 -0.21 13.66 -6.76
C ASP A 162 -1.73 13.73 -6.80
N HIS A 163 -2.31 14.63 -6.03
CA HIS A 163 -3.76 14.80 -5.92
C HIS A 163 -4.41 15.05 -7.30
N ASP A 164 -3.89 16.01 -8.06
CA ASP A 164 -4.45 16.38 -9.35
C ASP A 164 -4.34 15.24 -10.37
N THR A 165 -3.20 14.56 -10.43
CA THR A 165 -2.98 13.40 -11.31
C THR A 165 -3.92 12.26 -10.94
N PHE A 166 -4.14 12.03 -9.64
CA PHE A 166 -5.07 11.01 -9.18
C PHE A 166 -6.51 11.33 -9.59
N VAL A 167 -6.99 12.54 -9.28
CA VAL A 167 -8.36 12.98 -9.63
C VAL A 167 -8.57 12.97 -11.13
N ASN A 168 -7.60 13.44 -11.92
CA ASN A 168 -7.67 13.38 -13.39
C ASN A 168 -7.71 11.94 -13.91
N THR A 169 -7.08 10.98 -13.22
CA THR A 169 -7.01 9.57 -13.66
C THR A 169 -8.26 8.78 -13.28
N TYR A 170 -8.78 8.97 -12.07
CA TYR A 170 -9.87 8.17 -11.53
C TYR A 170 -11.22 8.91 -11.45
N GLY A 171 -11.21 10.24 -11.46
CA GLY A 171 -12.41 11.08 -11.34
C GLY A 171 -13.07 11.03 -9.97
N ILE A 172 -12.32 10.64 -8.94
CA ILE A 172 -12.76 10.55 -7.54
C ILE A 172 -11.65 11.09 -6.62
N GLU A 173 -11.99 11.42 -5.37
CA GLU A 173 -10.99 11.80 -4.37
C GLU A 173 -10.13 10.60 -3.93
N PRO A 174 -8.83 10.79 -3.58
CA PRO A 174 -7.93 9.71 -3.19
C PRO A 174 -8.46 8.80 -2.08
N ILE A 175 -9.10 9.37 -1.06
CA ILE A 175 -9.70 8.59 0.04
C ILE A 175 -10.77 7.61 -0.44
N ARG A 176 -11.39 7.87 -1.61
CA ARG A 176 -12.41 7.01 -2.21
C ARG A 176 -11.85 5.72 -2.84
N MET A 177 -10.51 5.58 -2.86
CA MET A 177 -9.88 4.31 -3.24
C MET A 177 -10.35 3.16 -2.32
N ILE A 178 -10.63 3.44 -1.05
CA ILE A 178 -11.20 2.48 -0.09
C ILE A 178 -12.58 2.01 -0.56
N ASP A 179 -13.43 2.94 -0.98
CA ASP A 179 -14.78 2.65 -1.47
C ASP A 179 -14.76 1.90 -2.81
N LEU A 180 -13.83 2.30 -3.70
CA LEU A 180 -13.60 1.63 -4.98
C LEU A 180 -13.26 0.15 -4.76
N LYS A 181 -12.29 -0.12 -3.88
CA LYS A 181 -11.89 -1.49 -3.51
C LYS A 181 -13.01 -2.24 -2.78
N GLY A 182 -13.75 -1.57 -1.91
CA GLY A 182 -14.93 -2.15 -1.24
C GLY A 182 -15.99 -2.63 -2.22
N LEU A 183 -16.24 -1.86 -3.30
CA LEU A 183 -17.20 -2.22 -4.34
C LEU A 183 -16.68 -3.34 -5.25
N MET A 184 -15.47 -3.23 -5.78
CA MET A 184 -14.93 -4.20 -6.73
C MET A 184 -14.31 -5.44 -6.09
N GLY A 185 -14.00 -5.38 -4.79
CA GLY A 185 -13.21 -6.37 -4.08
C GLY A 185 -11.71 -6.23 -4.30
N ASP A 186 -10.96 -7.05 -3.57
CA ASP A 186 -9.52 -7.21 -3.76
C ASP A 186 -9.13 -8.69 -3.78
N PRO A 187 -8.95 -9.28 -4.97
CA PRO A 187 -8.53 -10.67 -5.09
C PRO A 187 -7.15 -10.94 -4.47
N SER A 188 -6.26 -9.95 -4.42
CA SER A 188 -4.91 -10.11 -3.85
C SER A 188 -4.94 -10.33 -2.34
N ASP A 189 -5.96 -9.78 -1.68
CA ASP A 189 -6.20 -9.90 -0.24
C ASP A 189 -7.34 -10.87 0.09
N ASN A 190 -7.84 -11.57 -0.95
CA ASN A 190 -8.98 -12.48 -0.84
C ASN A 190 -10.25 -11.80 -0.31
N ILE A 191 -10.44 -10.54 -0.67
CA ILE A 191 -11.59 -9.75 -0.29
C ILE A 191 -12.63 -9.77 -1.42
N PRO A 192 -13.82 -10.33 -1.20
CA PRO A 192 -14.86 -10.37 -2.20
C PRO A 192 -15.43 -8.98 -2.43
N GLY A 193 -15.65 -8.64 -3.70
CA GLY A 193 -16.41 -7.45 -4.09
C GLY A 193 -17.88 -7.77 -4.30
N VAL A 194 -18.58 -6.76 -4.79
CA VAL A 194 -19.98 -6.86 -5.16
C VAL A 194 -20.11 -7.59 -6.48
N LYS A 195 -20.93 -8.66 -6.50
CA LYS A 195 -21.15 -9.44 -7.72
C LYS A 195 -21.61 -8.55 -8.89
N GLY A 196 -20.84 -8.56 -9.97
CA GLY A 196 -21.15 -7.79 -11.19
C GLY A 196 -20.65 -6.35 -11.18
N ILE A 197 -20.00 -5.87 -10.10
CA ILE A 197 -19.37 -4.56 -10.04
C ILE A 197 -17.85 -4.72 -10.21
N GLY A 198 -17.36 -4.31 -11.38
CA GLY A 198 -15.93 -4.14 -11.63
C GLY A 198 -15.51 -2.68 -11.54
N GLU A 199 -14.20 -2.40 -11.75
CA GLU A 199 -13.61 -1.07 -11.60
C GLU A 199 -14.39 0.04 -12.31
N LYS A 200 -14.76 -0.16 -13.58
CA LYS A 200 -15.51 0.84 -14.37
C LYS A 200 -16.87 1.19 -13.79
N THR A 201 -17.59 0.19 -13.28
CA THR A 201 -18.91 0.40 -12.68
C THR A 201 -18.77 1.06 -11.30
N ALA A 202 -17.80 0.61 -10.52
CA ALA A 202 -17.52 1.18 -9.21
C ALA A 202 -17.10 2.66 -9.31
N LEU A 203 -16.22 3.01 -10.27
CA LEU A 203 -15.84 4.41 -10.51
C LEU A 203 -17.04 5.27 -10.88
N LYS A 204 -17.92 4.81 -11.79
CA LYS A 204 -19.13 5.56 -12.14
C LYS A 204 -20.03 5.82 -10.94
N LEU A 205 -20.22 4.82 -10.09
CA LEU A 205 -21.02 4.97 -8.87
C LEU A 205 -20.40 6.01 -7.93
N LEU A 206 -19.08 5.96 -7.73
CA LEU A 206 -18.40 6.91 -6.85
C LEU A 206 -18.34 8.32 -7.45
N GLN A 207 -18.26 8.47 -8.76
CA GLN A 207 -18.36 9.78 -9.44
C GLN A 207 -19.77 10.38 -9.31
N GLU A 208 -20.81 9.56 -9.25
CA GLU A 208 -22.20 9.99 -9.14
C GLU A 208 -22.61 10.25 -7.68
N TYR A 209 -22.19 9.39 -6.75
CA TYR A 209 -22.65 9.41 -5.35
C TYR A 209 -21.58 9.83 -4.35
N ASP A 210 -20.34 10.07 -4.78
CA ASP A 210 -19.15 10.38 -4.00
C ASP A 210 -18.69 9.24 -3.09
N SER A 211 -19.57 8.61 -2.32
CA SER A 211 -19.23 7.56 -1.36
C SER A 211 -20.20 6.39 -1.39
N VAL A 212 -19.79 5.26 -0.84
CA VAL A 212 -20.67 4.10 -0.65
C VAL A 212 -21.80 4.42 0.31
N GLU A 213 -21.57 5.27 1.30
CA GLU A 213 -22.60 5.73 2.24
C GLU A 213 -23.71 6.50 1.53
N ASN A 214 -23.36 7.47 0.70
CA ASN A 214 -24.32 8.27 -0.06
C ASN A 214 -25.11 7.38 -1.05
N PHE A 215 -24.42 6.45 -1.71
CA PHE A 215 -25.06 5.48 -2.58
C PHE A 215 -26.06 4.60 -1.81
N LYS A 216 -25.73 4.19 -0.58
CA LYS A 216 -26.60 3.42 0.29
C LYS A 216 -27.88 4.19 0.64
N GLU A 217 -27.76 5.45 1.02
CA GLU A 217 -28.92 6.30 1.34
C GLU A 217 -29.86 6.44 0.14
N PHE A 218 -29.30 6.68 -1.05
CA PHE A 218 -30.07 6.74 -2.28
C PHE A 218 -30.80 5.42 -2.59
N ALA A 219 -30.14 4.31 -2.39
CA ALA A 219 -30.66 2.98 -2.71
C ALA A 219 -31.75 2.49 -1.74
N HIS A 220 -31.90 3.12 -0.57
CA HIS A 220 -33.03 2.90 0.35
C HIS A 220 -34.29 3.70 -0.04
N THR A 221 -34.20 4.62 -0.99
CA THR A 221 -35.42 5.24 -1.55
C THR A 221 -36.16 4.22 -2.40
N PRO A 222 -37.51 4.08 -2.27
CA PRO A 222 -38.28 3.08 -3.01
C PRO A 222 -38.22 3.34 -4.52
N GLY A 223 -37.43 2.52 -5.22
CA GLY A 223 -37.30 2.53 -6.67
C GLY A 223 -37.05 1.12 -7.20
N PRO A 224 -37.43 0.81 -8.45
CA PRO A 224 -37.28 -0.53 -9.00
C PRO A 224 -35.80 -0.83 -9.29
N GLY A 225 -35.18 -1.79 -8.61
CA GLY A 225 -34.01 -2.43 -9.14
C GLY A 225 -32.91 -2.95 -8.20
N PHE A 226 -32.92 -2.71 -6.90
CA PHE A 226 -31.79 -3.11 -6.06
C PHE A 226 -32.20 -4.01 -4.84
N SER A 227 -32.65 -5.22 -5.11
CA SER A 227 -33.02 -6.22 -4.09
C SER A 227 -31.82 -6.94 -3.46
N GLY A 228 -30.68 -6.32 -3.32
CA GLY A 228 -29.48 -6.93 -2.73
C GLY A 228 -28.65 -5.98 -1.85
N ILE A 229 -29.07 -4.74 -1.70
CA ILE A 229 -28.26 -3.65 -1.14
C ILE A 229 -27.93 -3.85 0.35
N ASN A 230 -28.81 -4.46 1.15
CA ASN A 230 -28.52 -4.67 2.57
C ASN A 230 -27.37 -5.68 2.79
N ALA A 231 -27.33 -6.76 2.00
CA ALA A 231 -26.21 -7.70 2.03
C ALA A 231 -24.91 -7.05 1.48
N LEU A 232 -25.06 -6.19 0.49
CA LEU A 232 -24.02 -5.35 -0.10
C LEU A 232 -23.38 -4.43 0.94
N CYS A 233 -24.19 -3.73 1.71
CA CYS A 233 -23.74 -2.77 2.72
C CYS A 233 -22.95 -3.44 3.84
N HIS A 234 -23.36 -4.63 4.26
CA HIS A 234 -22.62 -5.39 5.27
C HIS A 234 -21.26 -5.87 4.75
N LEU A 235 -21.22 -6.37 3.52
CA LEU A 235 -19.99 -6.80 2.86
C LEU A 235 -19.02 -5.61 2.67
N ILE A 236 -19.51 -4.48 2.17
CA ILE A 236 -18.69 -3.26 1.97
C ILE A 236 -18.17 -2.73 3.32
N PHE A 237 -18.96 -2.77 4.37
CA PHE A 237 -18.51 -2.36 5.71
C PHE A 237 -17.37 -3.23 6.22
N LEU A 238 -17.46 -4.56 6.05
CA LEU A 238 -16.39 -5.50 6.43
C LEU A 238 -15.13 -5.30 5.56
N THR A 239 -15.30 -5.17 4.25
CA THR A 239 -14.19 -4.97 3.31
C THR A 239 -13.49 -3.64 3.53
N ARG A 240 -14.25 -2.57 3.76
CA ARG A 240 -13.72 -1.23 4.05
C ARG A 240 -12.85 -1.22 5.31
N HIS A 241 -13.25 -1.93 6.37
CA HIS A 241 -12.43 -2.07 7.57
C HIS A 241 -11.11 -2.81 7.35
N SER A 242 -11.09 -3.76 6.39
CA SER A 242 -9.88 -4.50 6.04
C SER A 242 -8.96 -3.72 5.08
N LEU A 243 -9.53 -2.88 4.23
CA LEU A 243 -8.79 -2.07 3.23
C LEU A 243 -8.35 -0.70 3.78
N SER A 244 -9.03 -0.19 4.82
CA SER A 244 -8.65 1.07 5.45
C SER A 244 -7.32 0.94 6.18
N ILE A 245 -6.40 1.85 5.89
CA ILE A 245 -5.13 1.95 6.60
C ILE A 245 -5.39 2.48 8.01
N SER A 246 -4.97 1.71 9.01
CA SER A 246 -5.16 2.04 10.43
C SER A 246 -3.98 2.84 10.97
N LEU A 247 -4.27 3.94 11.68
CA LEU A 247 -3.21 4.74 12.28
C LEU A 247 -2.62 4.08 13.53
N VAL A 248 -1.31 3.97 13.57
CA VAL A 248 -0.57 3.43 14.71
C VAL A 248 -0.32 4.53 15.75
N ARG A 249 -1.18 4.63 16.75
CA ARG A 249 -1.22 5.75 17.72
C ARG A 249 0.06 5.99 18.53
N LYS A 250 0.97 5.00 18.57
CA LYS A 250 2.23 5.08 19.34
C LYS A 250 3.39 5.73 18.60
N LEU A 251 3.32 5.84 17.26
CA LEU A 251 4.39 6.41 16.46
C LEU A 251 4.52 7.93 16.62
N ARG A 252 5.71 8.43 16.38
CA ARG A 252 6.04 9.87 16.39
C ARG A 252 7.00 10.19 15.24
N LEU A 253 6.96 11.41 14.73
CA LEU A 253 7.85 11.87 13.65
C LEU A 253 9.36 11.69 13.97
N ARG A 254 9.74 11.61 15.24
CA ARG A 254 11.13 11.34 15.64
C ARG A 254 11.65 9.97 15.19
N GLU A 255 10.78 9.03 14.89
CA GLU A 255 11.15 7.68 14.44
C GLU A 255 11.75 7.69 13.01
N ILE A 256 11.61 8.79 12.27
CA ILE A 256 12.14 8.95 10.90
C ILE A 256 13.31 9.94 10.82
N LYS A 257 13.73 10.52 11.96
CA LYS A 257 14.81 11.52 12.01
C LYS A 257 16.19 10.90 12.14
#